data_eced259fcdd59967cb0f610bc349a06b
#
_entry.id   eced259fcdd59967cb0f610bc349a06b
#
_cell.length_a   1.000
_cell.length_b   1.000
_cell.length_c   1.000
_cell.angle_alpha   90.00
_cell.angle_beta   90.00
_cell.angle_gamma   90.00
#
_symmetry.space_group_name_H-M   'P 1'
#
loop_
_entity.id
_entity.type
_entity.pdbx_description
1 polymer ?
#
loop_
_entity_poly.entity_id
_entity_poly.type
_entity_poly.pdbx_seq_one_letter_code
_entity_poly.pdbx_strand_id
1 'polypeptide(L)'
;MNSVRFIVNGPFVVEKKKAGTRHNNSWIIDEDKITTFKANAKHKIFSEKKGCYIFAVKAGKGSVPIYVGRSNKNLLFEAFSCDKIRKVNKYLEDCSRAKILIYFIVIEGSGNKNIDDCESYLIDLAKNANPDLVNQRKVKRWSIEGIRGESNLGKPTNSVRQLKKCLNIK
;
A
#
# COMPACT_ATOMS: atom_id res chain seq x y z
N MET A 1 -16.20 7.12 -23.18
CA MET A 1 -15.51 7.41 -21.90
C MET A 1 -14.25 6.58 -21.85
N ASN A 2 -13.06 7.20 -21.73
CA ASN A 2 -11.83 6.41 -21.57
C ASN A 2 -11.81 5.85 -20.16
N SER A 3 -12.01 4.54 -20.03
CA SER A 3 -11.89 3.84 -18.74
C SER A 3 -10.43 3.87 -18.30
N VAL A 4 -10.19 4.32 -17.07
CA VAL A 4 -8.87 4.26 -16.45
C VAL A 4 -8.70 2.89 -15.82
N ARG A 5 -7.60 2.22 -16.13
CA ARG A 5 -7.29 0.91 -15.61
C ARG A 5 -6.26 1.00 -14.47
N PHE A 6 -6.56 0.34 -13.37
CA PHE A 6 -5.64 0.18 -12.25
C PHE A 6 -5.20 -1.28 -12.14
N ILE A 7 -3.89 -1.50 -12.05
CA ILE A 7 -3.31 -2.84 -11.89
C ILE A 7 -2.79 -2.98 -10.47
N VAL A 8 -3.31 -3.97 -9.74
CA VAL A 8 -2.89 -4.29 -8.39
C VAL A 8 -1.74 -5.28 -8.42
N ASN A 9 -0.64 -4.91 -7.76
CA ASN A 9 0.56 -5.72 -7.59
C ASN A 9 0.85 -5.95 -6.11
N GLY A 10 1.35 -7.12 -5.76
CA GLY A 10 1.64 -7.51 -4.38
C GLY A 10 0.64 -8.56 -3.86
N PRO A 11 0.59 -8.77 -2.52
CA PRO A 11 1.40 -8.07 -1.52
C PRO A 11 2.87 -8.45 -1.59
N PHE A 12 3.74 -7.47 -1.40
CA PHE A 12 5.17 -7.67 -1.19
C PHE A 12 5.47 -7.56 0.30
N VAL A 13 6.34 -8.44 0.82
CA VAL A 13 6.80 -8.37 2.21
C VAL A 13 7.86 -7.29 2.33
N VAL A 14 7.66 -6.36 3.27
CA VAL A 14 8.67 -5.37 3.66
C VAL A 14 9.36 -5.88 4.92
N GLU A 15 10.66 -6.12 4.82
CA GLU A 15 11.45 -6.58 5.95
C GLU A 15 11.65 -5.45 6.96
N LYS A 16 11.83 -5.85 8.23
CA LYS A 16 12.10 -4.97 9.35
C LYS A 16 13.20 -5.56 10.22
N LYS A 17 13.84 -4.74 11.03
CA LYS A 17 14.82 -5.18 12.03
C LYS A 17 14.46 -4.69 13.43
N LYS A 18 15.07 -5.30 14.44
CA LYS A 18 14.95 -4.79 15.82
C LYS A 18 15.65 -3.44 15.94
N ALA A 19 14.99 -2.46 16.53
CA ALA A 19 15.64 -1.22 16.93
C ALA A 19 16.63 -1.53 18.07
N GLY A 20 17.89 -1.12 17.90
CA GLY A 20 19.02 -1.55 18.71
C GLY A 20 19.14 -0.97 20.12
N THR A 21 18.07 -0.67 20.84
CA THR A 21 18.12 -0.17 22.22
C THR A 21 17.70 -1.25 23.21
N ARG A 22 18.50 -1.43 24.29
CA ARG A 22 18.31 -2.44 25.35
C ARG A 22 16.91 -2.43 26.01
N HIS A 23 16.15 -1.36 25.87
CA HIS A 23 14.87 -1.18 26.55
C HIS A 23 13.65 -1.16 25.62
N ASN A 24 13.82 -1.23 24.30
CA ASN A 24 12.71 -1.16 23.38
C ASN A 24 12.78 -2.32 22.36
N ASN A 25 11.94 -3.34 22.55
CA ASN A 25 11.77 -4.44 21.59
C ASN A 25 11.02 -4.01 20.31
N SER A 26 11.11 -2.74 19.93
CA SER A 26 10.44 -2.23 18.74
C SER A 26 11.12 -2.76 17.47
N TRP A 27 10.32 -2.96 16.45
CA TRP A 27 10.77 -3.35 15.14
C TRP A 27 10.55 -2.18 14.18
N ILE A 28 11.53 -1.87 13.34
CA ILE A 28 11.48 -0.77 12.40
C ILE A 28 11.83 -1.22 10.98
N ILE A 29 11.28 -0.52 10.01
CA ILE A 29 11.77 -0.51 8.63
C ILE A 29 12.87 0.56 8.60
N ASP A 30 14.10 0.17 8.35
CA ASP A 30 15.25 1.06 8.29
C ASP A 30 15.80 1.23 6.87
N GLU A 31 16.83 2.05 6.73
CA GLU A 31 17.45 2.38 5.45
C GLU A 31 17.99 1.14 4.71
N ASP A 32 18.61 0.19 5.44
CA ASP A 32 19.15 -1.04 4.84
C ASP A 32 18.04 -1.89 4.24
N LYS A 33 16.92 -2.05 4.97
CA LYS A 33 15.76 -2.80 4.49
C LYS A 33 15.06 -2.13 3.33
N ILE A 34 14.98 -0.79 3.35
CA ILE A 34 14.46 0.02 2.25
C ILE A 34 15.33 -0.15 1.01
N THR A 35 16.65 -0.04 1.16
CA THR A 35 17.61 -0.19 0.05
C THR A 35 17.52 -1.56 -0.57
N THR A 36 17.52 -2.62 0.25
CA THR A 36 17.34 -4.00 -0.19
C THR A 36 16.02 -4.20 -0.94
N PHE A 37 14.92 -3.64 -0.42
CA PHE A 37 13.62 -3.72 -1.07
C PHE A 37 13.61 -3.03 -2.44
N LYS A 38 14.17 -1.82 -2.52
CA LYS A 38 14.25 -1.03 -3.77
C LYS A 38 15.16 -1.69 -4.82
N ALA A 39 16.23 -2.37 -4.40
CA ALA A 39 17.19 -3.04 -5.29
C ALA A 39 16.61 -4.31 -5.95
N ASN A 40 15.56 -4.90 -5.40
CA ASN A 40 14.95 -6.10 -5.95
C ASN A 40 14.34 -5.82 -7.32
N ALA A 41 14.73 -6.62 -8.34
CA ALA A 41 14.26 -6.46 -9.72
C ALA A 41 12.74 -6.47 -9.87
N LYS A 42 12.03 -7.27 -9.05
CA LYS A 42 10.56 -7.33 -9.04
C LYS A 42 9.91 -6.02 -8.56
N HIS A 43 10.61 -5.24 -7.75
CA HIS A 43 10.11 -3.98 -7.19
C HIS A 43 10.57 -2.78 -8.01
N LYS A 44 11.73 -2.87 -8.65
CA LYS A 44 12.33 -1.79 -9.44
C LYS A 44 11.42 -1.28 -10.56
N ILE A 45 10.54 -2.12 -11.09
CA ILE A 45 9.55 -1.74 -12.11
C ILE A 45 8.60 -0.62 -11.65
N PHE A 46 8.44 -0.40 -10.33
CA PHE A 46 7.58 0.65 -9.77
C PHE A 46 8.29 2.00 -9.64
N SER A 47 9.60 2.09 -9.93
CA SER A 47 10.37 3.34 -9.86
C SER A 47 9.95 4.37 -10.90
N GLU A 48 9.34 3.94 -12.00
CA GLU A 48 8.85 4.81 -13.08
C GLU A 48 7.32 4.77 -13.23
N LYS A 49 6.64 4.14 -12.26
CA LYS A 49 5.18 4.03 -12.27
C LYS A 49 4.55 5.06 -11.36
N LYS A 50 3.32 5.47 -11.74
CA LYS A 50 2.44 6.33 -10.97
C LYS A 50 1.21 5.56 -10.50
N GLY A 51 0.57 6.02 -9.43
CA GLY A 51 -0.61 5.37 -8.85
C GLY A 51 -0.68 5.50 -7.34
N CYS A 52 -1.23 4.47 -6.69
CA CYS A 52 -1.39 4.42 -5.24
C CYS A 52 -0.62 3.26 -4.64
N TYR A 53 -0.39 3.32 -3.34
CA TYR A 53 0.18 2.22 -2.55
C TYR A 53 -0.51 2.09 -1.20
N ILE A 54 -0.51 0.88 -0.67
CA ILE A 54 -1.10 0.57 0.64
C ILE A 54 -0.08 -0.22 1.45
N PHE A 55 0.31 0.31 2.60
CA PHE A 55 0.95 -0.50 3.64
C PHE A 55 -0.11 -1.21 4.46
N ALA A 56 0.15 -2.46 4.77
CA ALA A 56 -0.72 -3.30 5.59
C ALA A 56 0.10 -4.16 6.55
N VAL A 57 -0.51 -4.59 7.63
CA VAL A 57 0.05 -5.60 8.55
C VAL A 57 -0.65 -6.94 8.34
N LYS A 58 0.12 -8.01 8.37
CA LYS A 58 -0.42 -9.38 8.32
C LYS A 58 -1.18 -9.66 9.62
N ALA A 59 -2.45 -10.04 9.50
CA ALA A 59 -3.32 -10.39 10.63
C ALA A 59 -4.02 -11.72 10.34
N GLY A 60 -3.67 -12.77 11.06
CA GLY A 60 -4.21 -14.12 10.85
C GLY A 60 -4.12 -14.58 9.39
N LYS A 61 -5.27 -14.94 8.80
CA LYS A 61 -5.39 -15.36 7.40
C LYS A 61 -5.49 -14.18 6.39
N GLY A 62 -5.56 -12.94 6.88
CA GLY A 62 -5.70 -11.72 6.08
C GLY A 62 -4.60 -10.70 6.32
N SER A 63 -4.90 -9.46 6.03
CA SER A 63 -4.08 -8.29 6.36
C SER A 63 -4.97 -7.09 6.64
N VAL A 64 -4.46 -6.16 7.43
CA VAL A 64 -5.18 -4.93 7.83
C VAL A 64 -4.41 -3.73 7.26
N PRO A 65 -5.07 -2.82 6.52
CA PRO A 65 -4.41 -1.63 5.96
C PRO A 65 -4.03 -0.68 7.10
N ILE A 66 -2.83 -0.08 7.02
CA ILE A 66 -2.34 0.87 8.02
C ILE A 66 -2.05 2.25 7.44
N TYR A 67 -1.71 2.32 6.16
CA TYR A 67 -1.41 3.57 5.48
C TYR A 67 -1.73 3.45 3.98
N VAL A 68 -2.36 4.48 3.42
CA VAL A 68 -2.60 4.63 1.98
C VAL A 68 -1.87 5.88 1.49
N GLY A 69 -1.24 5.81 0.34
CA GLY A 69 -0.60 6.96 -0.28
C GLY A 69 -0.58 6.87 -1.79
N ARG A 70 -0.08 7.92 -2.43
CA ARG A 70 -0.01 8.02 -3.89
C ARG A 70 1.30 8.60 -4.36
N SER A 71 1.61 8.39 -5.62
CA SER A 71 2.68 9.06 -6.34
C SER A 71 2.27 9.37 -7.76
N ASN A 72 2.58 10.58 -8.21
CA ASN A 72 2.35 11.03 -9.59
C ASN A 72 3.55 10.75 -10.51
N LYS A 73 4.65 10.20 -9.97
CA LYS A 73 5.90 9.97 -10.74
C LYS A 73 6.55 8.64 -10.42
N ASN A 74 6.78 8.35 -9.14
CA ASN A 74 7.64 7.27 -8.70
C ASN A 74 7.06 6.60 -7.46
N LEU A 75 6.29 5.53 -7.66
CA LEU A 75 5.62 4.81 -6.58
C LEU A 75 6.59 4.24 -5.56
N LEU A 76 7.71 3.65 -6.05
CA LEU A 76 8.67 2.97 -5.18
C LEU A 76 9.36 3.94 -4.23
N PHE A 77 9.80 5.09 -4.75
CA PHE A 77 10.53 6.08 -3.92
C PHE A 77 9.59 6.85 -2.99
N GLU A 78 8.40 7.20 -3.47
CA GLU A 78 7.41 7.91 -2.66
C GLU A 78 6.91 7.06 -1.48
N ALA A 79 6.62 5.77 -1.72
CA ALA A 79 6.19 4.86 -0.67
C ALA A 79 7.23 4.73 0.46
N PHE A 80 8.51 4.76 0.12
CA PHE A 80 9.62 4.64 1.05
C PHE A 80 10.33 5.97 1.36
N SER A 81 9.61 7.10 1.26
CA SER A 81 10.13 8.39 1.73
C SER A 81 10.15 8.43 3.27
N CYS A 82 11.08 9.21 3.84
CA CYS A 82 11.30 9.26 5.30
C CYS A 82 10.02 9.56 6.07
N ASP A 83 9.17 10.48 5.58
CA ASP A 83 7.91 10.82 6.24
C ASP A 83 6.93 9.64 6.30
N LYS A 84 6.82 8.86 5.21
CA LYS A 84 5.93 7.70 5.14
C LYS A 84 6.42 6.57 6.03
N ILE A 85 7.72 6.27 5.97
CA ILE A 85 8.32 5.23 6.80
C ILE A 85 8.22 5.57 8.28
N ARG A 86 8.44 6.85 8.66
CA ARG A 86 8.24 7.29 10.05
C ARG A 86 6.81 7.02 10.54
N LYS A 87 5.79 7.28 9.71
CA LYS A 87 4.39 7.01 10.04
C LYS A 87 4.11 5.52 10.18
N VAL A 88 4.64 4.69 9.28
CA VAL A 88 4.50 3.23 9.34
C VAL A 88 5.23 2.69 10.58
N ASN A 89 6.45 3.15 10.85
CA ASN A 89 7.22 2.73 12.02
C ASN A 89 6.53 3.08 13.35
N LYS A 90 5.90 4.26 13.43
CA LYS A 90 5.10 4.63 14.61
C LYS A 90 3.95 3.64 14.86
N TYR A 91 3.25 3.19 13.82
CA TYR A 91 2.22 2.16 13.95
C TYR A 91 2.80 0.82 14.44
N LEU A 92 4.05 0.50 14.05
CA LEU A 92 4.72 -0.74 14.44
C LEU A 92 5.15 -0.78 15.91
N GLU A 93 5.21 0.35 16.61
CA GLU A 93 5.48 0.38 18.05
C GLU A 93 4.44 -0.45 18.80
N ASP A 94 3.18 -0.40 18.38
CA ASP A 94 2.06 -1.14 18.97
C ASP A 94 1.90 -2.57 18.39
N CYS A 95 2.45 -2.83 17.19
CA CYS A 95 2.27 -4.09 16.44
C CYS A 95 3.60 -4.75 16.06
N SER A 96 4.55 -4.81 16.98
CA SER A 96 5.96 -5.15 16.72
C SER A 96 6.20 -6.50 16.03
N ARG A 97 5.36 -7.52 16.21
CA ARG A 97 5.51 -8.85 15.62
C ARG A 97 4.86 -9.02 14.25
N ALA A 98 3.99 -8.11 13.83
CA ALA A 98 3.27 -8.24 12.57
C ALA A 98 4.22 -8.13 11.37
N LYS A 99 4.01 -8.95 10.33
CA LYS A 99 4.69 -8.80 9.04
C LYS A 99 4.11 -7.60 8.30
N ILE A 100 4.97 -6.78 7.74
CA ILE A 100 4.57 -5.63 6.92
C ILE A 100 4.43 -6.07 5.47
N LEU A 101 3.35 -5.62 4.86
CA LEU A 101 3.03 -5.86 3.45
C LEU A 101 2.87 -4.52 2.74
N ILE A 102 3.21 -4.48 1.46
CA ILE A 102 2.89 -3.35 0.60
C ILE A 102 2.22 -3.83 -0.68
N TYR A 103 1.19 -3.10 -1.10
CA TYR A 103 0.53 -3.23 -2.40
C TYR A 103 0.85 -2.00 -3.24
N PHE A 104 1.12 -2.19 -4.53
CA PHE A 104 1.21 -1.11 -5.51
C PHE A 104 0.03 -1.21 -6.48
N ILE A 105 -0.72 -0.12 -6.60
CA ILE A 105 -1.85 0.03 -7.50
C ILE A 105 -1.42 0.98 -8.60
N VAL A 106 -0.93 0.40 -9.70
CA VAL A 106 -0.41 1.14 -10.85
C VAL A 106 -1.55 1.61 -11.73
N ILE A 107 -1.51 2.89 -12.13
CA ILE A 107 -2.45 3.43 -13.12
C ILE A 107 -1.90 3.28 -14.53
N GLU A 108 -2.72 2.74 -15.43
CA GLU A 108 -2.47 2.75 -16.87
C GLU A 108 -3.27 3.89 -17.51
N GLY A 109 -2.57 4.78 -18.22
CA GLY A 109 -3.18 5.93 -18.87
C GLY A 109 -2.75 7.28 -18.29
N SER A 110 -3.26 8.37 -18.85
CA SER A 110 -2.93 9.75 -18.50
C SER A 110 -3.98 10.35 -17.56
N GLY A 111 -3.52 11.02 -16.50
CA GLY A 111 -4.39 11.84 -15.66
C GLY A 111 -4.10 11.72 -14.16
N ASN A 112 -3.54 12.79 -13.56
CA ASN A 112 -3.28 12.83 -12.13
C ASN A 112 -4.58 12.87 -11.30
N LYS A 113 -5.67 13.41 -11.85
CA LYS A 113 -6.98 13.44 -11.18
C LYS A 113 -7.47 12.04 -10.80
N ASN A 114 -7.26 11.06 -11.68
CA ASN A 114 -7.65 9.67 -11.43
C ASN A 114 -6.85 9.03 -10.28
N ILE A 115 -5.60 9.47 -10.06
CA ILE A 115 -4.78 9.01 -8.93
C ILE A 115 -5.30 9.57 -7.62
N ASP A 116 -5.72 10.85 -7.61
CA ASP A 116 -6.30 11.51 -6.44
C ASP A 116 -7.64 10.87 -6.04
N ASP A 117 -8.48 10.56 -7.02
CA ASP A 117 -9.74 9.87 -6.81
C ASP A 117 -9.50 8.45 -6.31
N CYS A 118 -8.52 7.74 -6.87
CA CYS A 118 -8.12 6.40 -6.42
C CYS A 118 -7.60 6.43 -4.98
N GLU A 119 -6.70 7.34 -4.63
CA GLU A 119 -6.21 7.48 -3.24
C GLU A 119 -7.37 7.74 -2.28
N SER A 120 -8.28 8.66 -2.63
CA SER A 120 -9.42 9.01 -1.78
C SER A 120 -10.35 7.83 -1.56
N TYR A 121 -10.65 7.08 -2.62
CA TYR A 121 -11.43 5.85 -2.55
C TYR A 121 -10.78 4.77 -1.68
N LEU A 122 -9.48 4.55 -1.87
CA LEU A 122 -8.73 3.56 -1.09
C LEU A 122 -8.62 3.94 0.38
N ILE A 123 -8.50 5.24 0.72
CA ILE A 123 -8.52 5.73 2.10
C ILE A 123 -9.88 5.45 2.74
N ASP A 124 -10.98 5.68 2.04
CA ASP A 124 -12.32 5.43 2.55
C ASP A 124 -12.53 3.94 2.87
N LEU A 125 -12.17 3.08 1.92
CA LEU A 125 -12.22 1.62 2.14
C LEU A 125 -11.30 1.16 3.28
N ALA A 126 -10.07 1.72 3.35
CA ALA A 126 -9.11 1.36 4.37
C ALA A 126 -9.57 1.81 5.77
N LYS A 127 -10.24 2.94 5.90
CA LYS A 127 -10.86 3.39 7.17
C LYS A 127 -11.97 2.45 7.64
N ASN A 128 -12.78 1.97 6.71
CA ASN A 128 -13.83 1.00 7.03
C ASN A 128 -13.25 -0.34 7.50
N ALA A 129 -12.07 -0.72 6.99
CA ALA A 129 -11.37 -1.95 7.39
C ALA A 129 -10.50 -1.76 8.65
N ASN A 130 -10.00 -0.55 8.90
CA ASN A 130 -9.17 -0.19 10.05
C ASN A 130 -9.45 1.25 10.49
N PRO A 131 -10.21 1.45 11.59
CA PRO A 131 -10.44 2.78 12.16
C PRO A 131 -9.16 3.51 12.57
N ASP A 132 -8.10 2.78 12.93
CA ASP A 132 -6.79 3.30 13.34
C ASP A 132 -5.84 3.57 12.16
N LEU A 133 -6.38 3.71 10.94
CA LEU A 133 -5.60 4.06 9.75
C LEU A 133 -4.79 5.36 10.01
N VAL A 134 -3.48 5.29 9.77
CA VAL A 134 -2.55 6.37 10.11
C VAL A 134 -2.82 7.66 9.34
N ASN A 135 -3.24 7.58 8.08
CA ASN A 135 -3.59 8.76 7.30
C ASN A 135 -5.11 8.96 7.22
N GLN A 136 -5.58 9.89 8.00
CA GLN A 136 -7.00 10.30 8.03
C GLN A 136 -7.22 11.55 7.19
N ARG A 137 -7.17 11.44 5.87
CA ARG A 137 -7.57 12.53 4.98
C ARG A 137 -9.09 12.61 4.91
N LYS A 138 -9.66 13.82 4.85
CA LYS A 138 -11.08 14.00 4.50
C LYS A 138 -11.28 13.48 3.08
N VAL A 139 -12.14 12.48 2.92
CA VAL A 139 -12.45 11.91 1.61
C VAL A 139 -13.20 12.95 0.79
N LYS A 140 -12.65 13.34 -0.34
CA LYS A 140 -13.38 14.12 -1.36
C LYS A 140 -14.25 13.14 -2.17
N ARG A 141 -15.31 13.67 -2.79
CA ARG A 141 -16.13 12.89 -3.71
C ARG A 141 -15.24 12.27 -4.80
N TRP A 142 -15.29 10.97 -4.97
CA TRP A 142 -14.50 10.22 -5.94
C TRP A 142 -15.42 9.57 -7.00
N SER A 143 -14.86 9.26 -8.17
CA SER A 143 -15.59 8.71 -9.32
C SER A 143 -15.35 7.22 -9.56
N ILE A 144 -14.63 6.54 -8.64
CA ILE A 144 -14.29 5.13 -8.76
C ILE A 144 -15.40 4.29 -8.14
N GLU A 145 -15.95 3.34 -8.92
CA GLU A 145 -17.06 2.50 -8.50
C GLU A 145 -16.62 1.20 -7.81
N GLY A 146 -15.36 0.80 -7.95
CA GLY A 146 -14.86 -0.42 -7.31
C GLY A 146 -13.48 -0.87 -7.77
N ILE A 147 -12.94 -1.87 -7.07
CA ILE A 147 -11.69 -2.54 -7.40
C ILE A 147 -12.00 -3.76 -8.24
N ARG A 148 -11.67 -3.69 -9.52
CA ARG A 148 -11.75 -4.81 -10.45
C ARG A 148 -10.35 -5.12 -10.98
N GLY A 149 -10.07 -6.37 -11.22
CA GLY A 149 -8.83 -6.78 -11.87
C GLY A 149 -8.96 -8.25 -12.24
N GLU A 150 -8.86 -8.54 -13.50
CA GLU A 150 -9.09 -9.85 -14.06
C GLU A 150 -7.81 -10.40 -14.70
N SER A 151 -7.62 -11.70 -14.59
CA SER A 151 -6.69 -12.43 -15.44
C SER A 151 -7.28 -12.59 -16.84
N ASN A 152 -6.48 -13.09 -17.80
CA ASN A 152 -6.95 -13.41 -19.15
C ASN A 152 -8.14 -14.40 -19.20
N LEU A 153 -8.50 -15.01 -18.08
CA LEU A 153 -9.63 -15.93 -17.93
C LEU A 153 -10.85 -15.28 -17.23
N GLY A 154 -10.91 -13.96 -17.10
CA GLY A 154 -12.00 -13.24 -16.47
C GLY A 154 -12.09 -13.41 -14.93
N LYS A 155 -11.10 -14.06 -14.30
CA LYS A 155 -11.07 -14.26 -12.83
C LYS A 155 -10.19 -13.20 -12.17
N PRO A 156 -10.55 -12.71 -10.97
CA PRO A 156 -9.72 -11.75 -10.28
C PRO A 156 -8.34 -12.32 -9.97
N THR A 157 -7.29 -11.53 -10.22
CA THR A 157 -5.91 -11.92 -9.93
C THR A 157 -5.72 -12.15 -8.43
N ASN A 158 -4.70 -12.92 -8.05
CA ASN A 158 -4.41 -13.18 -6.64
C ASN A 158 -4.14 -11.88 -5.85
N SER A 159 -3.42 -10.93 -6.44
CA SER A 159 -3.16 -9.61 -5.83
C SER A 159 -4.46 -8.83 -5.57
N VAL A 160 -5.40 -8.84 -6.52
CA VAL A 160 -6.71 -8.20 -6.35
C VAL A 160 -7.51 -8.87 -5.24
N ARG A 161 -7.54 -10.23 -5.21
CA ARG A 161 -8.24 -10.96 -4.15
C ARG A 161 -7.68 -10.65 -2.76
N GLN A 162 -6.36 -10.58 -2.62
CA GLN A 162 -5.71 -10.25 -1.35
C GLN A 162 -5.94 -8.80 -0.96
N LEU A 163 -5.91 -7.87 -1.91
CA LEU A 163 -6.22 -6.47 -1.65
C LEU A 163 -7.69 -6.29 -1.21
N LYS A 164 -8.65 -6.93 -1.89
CA LYS A 164 -10.06 -6.91 -1.47
C LYS A 164 -10.24 -7.41 -0.03
N LYS A 165 -9.58 -8.52 0.33
CA LYS A 165 -9.59 -9.01 1.71
C LYS A 165 -8.97 -8.02 2.69
N CYS A 166 -7.87 -7.36 2.33
CA CYS A 166 -7.22 -6.33 3.13
C CYS A 166 -8.16 -5.15 3.41
N LEU A 167 -8.94 -4.75 2.42
CA LEU A 167 -9.88 -3.63 2.50
C LEU A 167 -11.29 -4.04 2.95
N ASN A 168 -11.49 -5.30 3.37
CA ASN A 168 -12.78 -5.87 3.79
C ASN A 168 -13.90 -5.70 2.75
N ILE A 169 -13.57 -5.85 1.46
CA ILE A 169 -14.52 -5.78 0.34
C ILE A 169 -14.97 -7.20 -0.04
N LYS A 170 -16.27 -7.37 -0.18
CA LYS A 170 -16.88 -8.62 -0.67
C LYS A 170 -16.72 -8.80 -2.19
#